data_8619b9dc8e0ae9f2fd72ac3f9396590f
#
_entry.id   8619b9dc8e0ae9f2fd72ac3f9396590f
#
_cell.length_a   1.000
_cell.length_b   1.000
_cell.length_c   1.000
_cell.angle_alpha   90.00
_cell.angle_beta   90.00
_cell.angle_gamma   90.00
#
_symmetry.space_group_name_H-M   'P 1'
#
loop_
_entity.id
_entity.type
_entity.pdbx_description
1 polymer ?
#
loop_
_entity_poly.entity_id
_entity_poly.type
_entity_poly.pdbx_seq_one_letter_code
_entity_poly.pdbx_strand_id
1 'polypeptide(L)'
;MSCFWDSILKKLNKNDLQKYKIHNNQELVTFLKNKNCSTDNILCNNQKLSEKQKEENKEHIQSYQTNTISQGYLCSTCDPFLLLVCEIFEITIHNNYNGNKIIYSHQTTNKYTIQLNNNSSHMS
;
A
#
# COMPACT_ATOMS: atom_id res chain seq x y z
N MET A 1 -6.44 -15.66 6.26
CA MET A 1 -6.25 -15.35 4.83
C MET A 1 -5.69 -13.95 4.66
N SER A 2 -4.75 -13.80 3.75
CA SER A 2 -4.06 -12.53 3.51
C SER A 2 -4.53 -11.86 2.22
N CYS A 3 -5.85 -11.71 2.05
CA CYS A 3 -6.43 -11.18 0.81
C CYS A 3 -5.86 -9.81 0.42
N PHE A 4 -5.62 -8.94 1.39
CA PHE A 4 -5.04 -7.62 1.13
C PHE A 4 -3.67 -7.76 0.46
N TRP A 5 -2.77 -8.52 1.10
CA TRP A 5 -1.42 -8.70 0.60
C TRP A 5 -1.38 -9.49 -0.70
N ASP A 6 -2.22 -10.54 -0.80
CA ASP A 6 -2.31 -11.33 -2.04
C ASP A 6 -2.72 -10.47 -3.23
N SER A 7 -3.68 -9.56 -3.02
CA SER A 7 -4.15 -8.68 -4.09
C SER A 7 -3.07 -7.73 -4.56
N ILE A 8 -2.33 -7.15 -3.62
CA ILE A 8 -1.26 -6.22 -3.97
C ILE A 8 -0.13 -6.96 -4.69
N LEU A 9 0.31 -8.08 -4.15
CA LEU A 9 1.41 -8.84 -4.73
C LEU A 9 1.08 -9.32 -6.15
N LYS A 10 -0.15 -9.76 -6.34
CA LYS A 10 -0.61 -10.25 -7.64
C LYS A 10 -0.63 -9.14 -8.69
N LYS A 11 -0.93 -7.92 -8.30
CA LYS A 11 -1.14 -6.80 -9.23
C LYS A 11 0.10 -5.96 -9.47
N LEU A 12 1.12 -6.08 -8.63
CA LEU A 12 2.38 -5.39 -8.85
C LEU A 12 3.10 -5.99 -10.08
N ASN A 13 3.82 -5.13 -10.80
CA ASN A 13 4.58 -5.53 -11.97
C ASN A 13 5.65 -6.56 -11.59
N LYS A 14 5.72 -7.65 -12.37
CA LYS A 14 6.69 -8.71 -12.11
C LYS A 14 8.13 -8.23 -12.18
N ASN A 15 8.43 -7.26 -13.05
CA ASN A 15 9.76 -6.70 -13.14
C ASN A 15 10.16 -5.99 -11.85
N ASP A 16 9.22 -5.26 -11.23
CA ASP A 16 9.47 -4.59 -9.97
C ASP A 16 9.70 -5.61 -8.84
N LEU A 17 8.90 -6.67 -8.82
CA LEU A 17 9.05 -7.71 -7.80
C LEU A 17 10.40 -8.42 -7.93
N GLN A 18 10.84 -8.70 -9.15
CA GLN A 18 12.14 -9.32 -9.41
C GLN A 18 13.29 -8.39 -9.02
N LYS A 19 13.15 -7.10 -9.34
CA LYS A 19 14.16 -6.09 -9.03
C LYS A 19 14.45 -6.04 -7.53
N TYR A 20 13.41 -6.16 -6.71
CA TYR A 20 13.53 -6.08 -5.26
C TYR A 20 13.53 -7.45 -4.59
N LYS A 21 13.55 -8.54 -5.38
CA LYS A 21 13.62 -9.92 -4.89
C LYS A 21 12.45 -10.27 -3.97
N ILE A 22 11.25 -9.83 -4.35
CA ILE A 22 10.03 -10.10 -3.60
C ILE A 22 9.31 -11.28 -4.22
N HIS A 23 9.14 -12.38 -3.47
CA HIS A 23 8.54 -13.62 -3.96
C HIS A 23 7.24 -13.99 -3.25
N ASN A 24 6.97 -13.41 -2.08
CA ASN A 24 5.77 -13.74 -1.31
C ASN A 24 5.36 -12.54 -0.46
N ASN A 25 4.22 -12.68 0.24
CA ASN A 25 3.66 -11.61 1.04
C ASN A 25 4.58 -11.18 2.18
N GLN A 26 5.23 -12.13 2.83
CA GLN A 26 6.12 -11.81 3.94
C GLN A 26 7.32 -10.99 3.47
N GLU A 27 7.87 -11.34 2.33
CA GLU A 27 8.97 -10.57 1.74
C GLU A 27 8.51 -9.18 1.34
N LEU A 28 7.29 -9.06 0.80
CA LEU A 28 6.74 -7.75 0.44
C LEU A 28 6.62 -6.86 1.67
N VAL A 29 6.02 -7.37 2.74
CA VAL A 29 5.83 -6.58 3.97
C VAL A 29 7.18 -6.21 4.58
N THR A 30 8.13 -7.14 4.62
CA THR A 30 9.46 -6.86 5.14
C THR A 30 10.14 -5.77 4.31
N PHE A 31 10.04 -5.85 3.00
CA PHE A 31 10.58 -4.83 2.10
C PHE A 31 9.97 -3.47 2.37
N LEU A 32 8.64 -3.41 2.50
CA LEU A 32 7.95 -2.15 2.77
C LEU A 32 8.36 -1.55 4.12
N LYS A 33 8.50 -2.37 5.15
CA LYS A 33 8.95 -1.89 6.44
C LYS A 33 10.38 -1.34 6.37
N ASN A 34 11.25 -2.00 5.63
CA ASN A 34 12.63 -1.55 5.47
C ASN A 34 12.73 -0.25 4.67
N LYS A 35 11.78 0.00 3.77
CA LYS A 35 11.74 1.21 2.96
C LYS A 35 10.77 2.26 3.50
N ASN A 36 10.28 2.06 4.71
CA ASN A 36 9.31 2.97 5.33
C ASN A 36 9.81 4.42 5.31
N CYS A 37 8.93 5.32 4.91
CA CYS A 37 9.27 6.75 4.75
C CYS A 37 8.02 7.61 4.93
N SER A 38 8.20 8.93 4.82
CA SER A 38 7.11 9.89 5.06
C SER A 38 6.10 10.00 3.93
N THR A 39 6.29 9.28 2.82
CA THR A 39 5.38 9.30 1.65
C THR A 39 5.07 10.73 1.17
N ASP A 40 6.11 11.56 1.10
CA ASP A 40 5.97 12.99 0.79
C ASP A 40 5.45 13.25 -0.62
N ASN A 41 5.60 12.29 -1.54
CA ASN A 41 5.22 12.46 -2.93
C ASN A 41 3.83 11.92 -3.26
N ILE A 42 3.09 11.45 -2.27
CA ILE A 42 1.81 10.80 -2.52
C ILE A 42 0.64 11.71 -2.14
N LEU A 43 -0.36 11.74 -3.03
CA LEU A 43 -1.62 12.43 -2.78
C LEU A 43 -2.70 11.38 -2.54
N CYS A 44 -3.56 11.62 -1.55
CA CYS A 44 -4.74 10.81 -1.30
C CYS A 44 -5.94 11.64 -1.75
N ASN A 45 -6.62 11.19 -2.83
CA ASN A 45 -7.71 11.94 -3.47
C ASN A 45 -7.30 13.37 -3.81
N ASN A 46 -6.10 13.52 -4.38
CA ASN A 46 -5.52 14.80 -4.80
C ASN A 46 -5.21 15.76 -3.65
N GLN A 47 -5.16 15.24 -2.42
CA GLN A 47 -4.83 16.07 -1.25
C GLN A 47 -3.53 15.58 -0.62
N LYS A 48 -2.70 16.53 -0.19
CA LYS A 48 -1.47 16.23 0.52
C LYS A 48 -1.77 15.77 1.94
N LEU A 49 -0.94 14.86 2.44
CA LEU A 49 -1.04 14.42 3.82
C LEU A 49 -0.47 15.47 4.75
N SER A 50 -1.05 15.61 5.95
CA SER A 50 -0.49 16.46 6.99
C SER A 50 0.78 15.79 7.57
N GLU A 51 1.64 16.60 8.20
CA GLU A 51 2.85 16.05 8.84
C GLU A 51 2.49 15.04 9.93
N LYS A 52 1.44 15.33 10.69
CA LYS A 52 0.97 14.42 11.74
C LYS A 52 0.53 13.10 11.14
N GLN A 53 -0.22 13.13 10.04
CA GLN A 53 -0.71 11.92 9.40
C GLN A 53 0.44 11.08 8.84
N LYS A 54 1.45 11.73 8.25
CA LYS A 54 2.63 11.03 7.76
C LYS A 54 3.37 10.31 8.89
N GLU A 55 3.50 10.97 10.03
CA GLU A 55 4.17 10.37 11.19
C GLU A 55 3.39 9.19 11.74
N GLU A 56 2.08 9.33 11.87
CA GLU A 56 1.22 8.24 12.34
C GLU A 56 1.29 7.04 11.38
N ASN A 57 1.34 7.31 10.07
CA ASN A 57 1.43 6.24 9.08
C ASN A 57 2.75 5.48 9.19
N LYS A 58 3.85 6.21 9.38
CA LYS A 58 5.16 5.58 9.57
C LYS A 58 5.17 4.68 10.79
N GLU A 59 4.59 5.13 11.89
CA GLU A 59 4.51 4.34 13.12
C GLU A 59 3.64 3.11 12.93
N HIS A 60 2.52 3.25 12.24
CA HIS A 60 1.64 2.12 11.95
C HIS A 60 2.37 1.03 11.18
N ILE A 61 3.09 1.41 10.13
CA ILE A 61 3.84 0.46 9.31
C ILE A 61 4.96 -0.19 10.15
N GLN A 62 5.67 0.61 10.93
CA GLN A 62 6.79 0.10 11.71
C GLN A 62 6.33 -0.89 12.79
N SER A 63 5.16 -0.67 13.37
CA SER A 63 4.64 -1.53 14.43
C SER A 63 3.90 -2.77 13.91
N TYR A 64 3.65 -2.86 12.59
CA TYR A 64 2.93 -3.99 12.03
C TYR A 64 3.76 -5.28 12.18
N GLN A 65 3.11 -6.33 12.66
CA GLN A 65 3.76 -7.62 12.94
C GLN A 65 3.74 -8.49 11.70
N THR A 66 4.90 -8.78 11.12
CA THR A 66 5.00 -9.60 9.91
C THR A 66 4.51 -11.02 10.12
N ASN A 67 4.55 -11.52 11.35
CA ASN A 67 4.07 -12.87 11.65
C ASN A 67 2.54 -12.98 11.69
N THR A 68 1.81 -11.86 11.56
CA THR A 68 0.35 -11.87 11.53
C THR A 68 -0.23 -11.71 10.11
N ILE A 69 0.60 -11.77 9.08
CA ILE A 69 0.16 -11.58 7.69
C ILE A 69 -0.95 -12.55 7.31
N SER A 70 -0.84 -13.82 7.73
CA SER A 70 -1.83 -14.85 7.40
C SER A 70 -3.18 -14.63 8.07
N GLN A 71 -3.23 -13.78 9.10
CA GLN A 71 -4.49 -13.48 9.79
C GLN A 71 -5.29 -12.38 9.09
N GLY A 72 -4.73 -11.81 8.02
CA GLY A 72 -5.38 -10.77 7.26
C GLY A 72 -5.01 -9.37 7.72
N TYR A 73 -5.48 -8.40 6.96
CA TYR A 73 -5.22 -6.99 7.24
C TYR A 73 -6.47 -6.20 6.87
N LEU A 74 -6.94 -5.38 7.77
CA LEU A 74 -8.10 -4.51 7.51
C LEU A 74 -7.62 -3.19 6.94
N CYS A 75 -7.98 -2.94 5.68
CA CYS A 75 -7.63 -1.71 5.00
C CYS A 75 -8.35 -0.51 5.64
N SER A 76 -7.69 0.62 5.68
CA SER A 76 -8.30 1.86 6.15
C SER A 76 -8.55 2.80 4.99
N THR A 77 -9.29 3.88 5.26
CA THR A 77 -9.68 4.84 4.21
C THR A 77 -8.47 5.47 3.53
N CYS A 78 -7.49 5.91 4.32
CA CYS A 78 -6.23 6.44 3.77
C CYS A 78 -5.12 5.54 4.27
N ASP A 79 -5.01 4.38 3.64
CA ASP A 79 -4.21 3.28 4.17
C ASP A 79 -2.71 3.54 4.08
N PRO A 80 -1.97 3.42 5.19
CA PRO A 80 -0.54 3.67 5.20
C PRO A 80 0.26 2.78 4.24
N PHE A 81 -0.09 1.51 4.13
CA PHE A 81 0.63 0.59 3.24
C PHE A 81 0.38 0.91 1.78
N LEU A 82 -0.85 1.31 1.42
CA LEU A 82 -1.15 1.68 0.03
C LEU A 82 -0.40 2.95 -0.35
N LEU A 83 -0.31 3.92 0.55
CA LEU A 83 0.49 5.13 0.33
C LEU A 83 1.95 4.77 0.10
N LEU A 84 2.50 3.89 0.92
CA LEU A 84 3.90 3.50 0.83
C LEU A 84 4.19 2.73 -0.47
N VAL A 85 3.29 1.84 -0.86
CA VAL A 85 3.43 1.12 -2.13
C VAL A 85 3.51 2.10 -3.30
N CYS A 86 2.63 3.11 -3.32
CA CYS A 86 2.68 4.13 -4.37
C CYS A 86 3.99 4.90 -4.37
N GLU A 87 4.52 5.22 -3.19
CA GLU A 87 5.77 5.97 -3.09
C GLU A 87 6.95 5.17 -3.61
N ILE A 88 7.08 3.92 -3.19
CA ILE A 88 8.24 3.10 -3.51
C ILE A 88 8.20 2.66 -4.98
N PHE A 89 7.06 2.18 -5.45
CA PHE A 89 6.93 1.64 -6.80
C PHE A 89 6.57 2.71 -7.83
N GLU A 90 6.27 3.92 -7.40
CA GLU A 90 5.93 5.06 -8.26
C GLU A 90 4.71 4.76 -9.14
N ILE A 91 3.65 4.30 -8.50
CA ILE A 91 2.42 3.89 -9.19
C ILE A 91 1.20 4.59 -8.60
N THR A 92 0.07 4.44 -9.28
CA THR A 92 -1.22 4.91 -8.83
C THR A 92 -2.06 3.71 -8.39
N ILE A 93 -2.78 3.86 -7.28
CA ILE A 93 -3.71 2.83 -6.81
C ILE A 93 -5.11 3.43 -6.76
N HIS A 94 -6.05 2.77 -7.44
CA HIS A 94 -7.48 3.07 -7.30
C HIS A 94 -8.07 2.03 -6.36
N ASN A 95 -8.43 2.46 -5.16
CA ASN A 95 -8.99 1.59 -4.14
C ASN A 95 -10.47 1.86 -3.99
N ASN A 96 -11.31 0.88 -4.35
CA ASN A 96 -12.73 0.96 -4.11
C ASN A 96 -13.00 0.41 -2.72
N TYR A 97 -13.19 1.31 -1.76
CA TYR A 97 -13.34 0.98 -0.35
C TYR A 97 -14.78 1.19 0.09
N ASN A 98 -15.50 0.11 0.40
CA ASN A 98 -16.92 0.16 0.80
C ASN A 98 -17.77 0.97 -0.16
N GLY A 99 -17.50 0.83 -1.48
CA GLY A 99 -18.23 1.56 -2.50
C GLY A 99 -17.74 2.97 -2.78
N ASN A 100 -16.74 3.44 -2.04
CA ASN A 100 -16.14 4.76 -2.26
C ASN A 100 -14.78 4.61 -2.92
N LYS A 101 -14.56 5.36 -3.99
CA LYS A 101 -13.30 5.30 -4.71
C LYS A 101 -12.28 6.24 -4.09
N ILE A 102 -11.15 5.68 -3.68
CA ILE A 102 -10.04 6.45 -3.12
C ILE A 102 -8.85 6.29 -4.06
N ILE A 103 -8.26 7.41 -4.49
CA ILE A 103 -7.15 7.40 -5.42
C ILE A 103 -5.88 7.81 -4.69
N TYR A 104 -4.88 6.92 -4.73
CA TYR A 104 -3.54 7.20 -4.22
C TYR A 104 -2.64 7.41 -5.44
N SER A 105 -2.05 8.60 -5.57
CA SER A 105 -1.25 8.92 -6.75
C SER A 105 0.07 9.56 -6.37
N HIS A 106 1.12 9.19 -7.11
CA HIS A 106 2.43 9.81 -6.97
C HIS A 106 2.41 11.14 -7.71
N GLN A 107 2.94 12.21 -7.09
CA GLN A 107 2.88 13.55 -7.67
C GLN A 107 3.67 13.68 -8.98
N THR A 108 4.77 12.95 -9.12
CA THR A 108 5.68 13.14 -10.25
C THR A 108 5.73 11.97 -11.21
N THR A 109 5.51 10.74 -10.75
CA THR A 109 5.71 9.55 -11.57
C THR A 109 4.61 8.54 -11.32
N ASN A 110 3.92 8.12 -12.39
CA ASN A 110 2.90 7.07 -12.32
C ASN A 110 3.16 6.07 -13.42
N LYS A 111 3.95 5.03 -13.09
CA LYS A 111 4.38 4.04 -14.09
C LYS A 111 3.22 3.19 -14.58
N TYR A 112 2.30 2.84 -13.69
CA TYR A 112 1.08 2.12 -14.04
C TYR A 112 0.08 2.26 -12.91
N THR A 113 -1.15 1.82 -13.16
CA THR A 113 -2.24 1.92 -12.18
C THR A 113 -2.73 0.52 -11.83
N ILE A 114 -2.94 0.27 -10.54
CA ILE A 114 -3.59 -0.96 -10.10
C ILE A 114 -4.93 -0.61 -9.45
N GLN A 115 -5.87 -1.56 -9.53
CA GLN A 115 -7.19 -1.37 -8.96
C GLN A 115 -7.45 -2.44 -7.91
N LEU A 116 -7.93 -1.98 -6.76
CA LEU A 116 -8.25 -2.84 -5.63
C LEU A 116 -9.70 -2.62 -5.24
N ASN A 117 -10.35 -3.71 -4.81
CA ASN A 117 -11.69 -3.62 -4.24
C ASN A 117 -11.64 -4.23 -2.86
N ASN A 118 -12.07 -3.46 -1.86
CA ASN A 118 -12.11 -4.00 -0.52
C ASN A 118 -13.20 -3.33 0.30
N ASN A 119 -13.55 -3.98 1.40
CA ASN A 119 -14.50 -3.44 2.36
C ASN A 119 -13.92 -3.65 3.76
N SER A 120 -14.68 -3.36 4.77
CA SER A 120 -14.20 -3.43 6.15
C SER A 120 -13.80 -4.84 6.60
N SER A 121 -14.18 -5.89 5.86
CA SER A 121 -13.93 -7.27 6.25
C SER A 121 -13.34 -8.12 5.12
N HIS A 122 -13.24 -7.58 3.90
CA HIS A 122 -12.86 -8.40 2.74
C HIS A 122 -12.20 -7.54 1.67
N MET A 123 -11.25 -8.16 0.95
CA MET A 123 -10.59 -7.53 -0.19
C MET A 123 -10.55 -8.48 -1.37
N SER A 124 -10.79 -7.97 -2.54
CA SER A 124 -10.70 -8.74 -3.77
C SER A 124 -9.87 -8.03 -4.85
#